data_853768b20f16ce6516bdf6f66ddf0936
#
_entry.id   853768b20f16ce6516bdf6f66ddf0936
#
_cell.length_a   1.000
_cell.length_b   1.000
_cell.length_c   1.000
_cell.angle_alpha   90.00
_cell.angle_beta   90.00
_cell.angle_gamma   90.00
#
_symmetry.space_group_name_H-M   'P 1'
#
loop_
_entity.id
_entity.type
_entity.pdbx_description
1 polymer ?
#
loop_
_entity_poly.entity_id
_entity_poly.type
_entity_poly.pdbx_seq_one_letter_code
_entity_poly.pdbx_strand_id
1 'polypeptide(L)'
;MNKRTSVQSFKRDLDRFWVIAAHPEINLFAAGHDTGVMVFKLERERPASTVYQNQLFYITKDKSVRSYDFAKNVESPPMLSLRKLGSAWVPPRTASYNPAERAILVTSPADNGTYELIHLPRDATGAVEPTDVKRGPGSSAVFVARNRFAVFNASTQQVDIKDLSNSTTKTIKPPPSTTDIYFGGTGCLLFMTPTTVVLFDIQAKKQLAELAVSGVKYVVWSNDGLYAALLSKHVVTIVTKSLEQVSSFHETMRIKSAAWDDAGVLLYSTLNHVKYALLNGYVISRF
;
A
#
# COMPACT_ATOMS: atom_id res chain seq x y z
N MET A 1 -21.05 -17.42 -15.28
CA MET A 1 -20.70 -18.66 -14.55
C MET A 1 -19.31 -18.46 -13.94
N ASN A 2 -19.20 -18.42 -12.60
CA ASN A 2 -17.89 -18.36 -11.94
C ASN A 2 -17.16 -19.68 -12.18
N LYS A 3 -16.07 -19.66 -12.92
CA LYS A 3 -15.17 -20.82 -12.99
C LYS A 3 -14.62 -21.05 -11.59
N ARG A 4 -15.06 -22.13 -10.95
CA ARG A 4 -14.49 -22.59 -9.67
C ARG A 4 -13.10 -23.14 -9.95
N THR A 5 -12.08 -22.26 -9.89
CA THR A 5 -10.69 -22.69 -10.02
C THR A 5 -10.10 -22.88 -8.63
N SER A 6 -9.41 -24.00 -8.42
CA SER A 6 -8.65 -24.22 -7.20
C SER A 6 -7.50 -23.22 -7.15
N VAL A 7 -7.47 -22.37 -6.12
CA VAL A 7 -6.41 -21.36 -5.91
C VAL A 7 -5.25 -21.95 -5.12
N GLN A 8 -5.56 -22.81 -4.15
CA GLN A 8 -4.58 -23.47 -3.29
C GLN A 8 -5.18 -24.75 -2.75
N SER A 9 -4.39 -25.81 -2.69
CA SER A 9 -4.78 -27.11 -2.16
C SER A 9 -3.88 -27.50 -1.00
N PHE A 10 -4.47 -27.95 0.08
CA PHE A 10 -3.75 -28.50 1.23
C PHE A 10 -4.11 -29.98 1.34
N LYS A 11 -3.09 -30.83 1.37
CA LYS A 11 -3.26 -32.27 1.54
C LYS A 11 -2.48 -32.73 2.75
N ARG A 12 -3.01 -33.73 3.40
CA ARG A 12 -2.34 -34.47 4.46
C ARG A 12 -2.59 -35.96 4.22
N ASP A 13 -1.55 -36.74 4.14
CA ASP A 13 -1.66 -38.15 3.88
C ASP A 13 -2.18 -38.86 5.13
N LEU A 14 -3.13 -39.79 4.92
CA LEU A 14 -3.75 -40.62 5.96
C LEU A 14 -4.48 -39.87 7.08
N ASP A 15 -4.90 -38.60 6.82
CA ASP A 15 -5.57 -37.78 7.79
C ASP A 15 -6.76 -37.03 7.16
N ARG A 16 -7.82 -36.78 7.90
CA ARG A 16 -9.05 -36.15 7.40
C ARG A 16 -9.28 -34.84 8.05
N PHE A 17 -9.74 -33.86 7.28
CA PHE A 17 -10.19 -32.58 7.80
C PHE A 17 -11.69 -32.64 8.09
N TRP A 18 -12.08 -32.34 9.32
CA TRP A 18 -13.46 -32.42 9.80
C TRP A 18 -14.14 -31.07 9.92
N VAL A 19 -13.41 -30.05 10.32
CA VAL A 19 -13.95 -28.73 10.57
C VAL A 19 -13.01 -27.65 10.05
N ILE A 20 -13.58 -26.57 9.52
CA ILE A 20 -12.84 -25.41 9.05
C ILE A 20 -13.45 -24.16 9.68
N ALA A 21 -12.62 -23.33 10.30
CA ALA A 21 -13.00 -22.04 10.85
C ALA A 21 -12.13 -20.94 10.21
N ALA A 22 -12.76 -19.96 9.59
CA ALA A 22 -12.08 -18.83 8.99
C ALA A 22 -11.90 -17.71 10.03
N HIS A 23 -10.73 -17.05 10.02
CA HIS A 23 -10.53 -15.85 10.82
C HIS A 23 -11.36 -14.69 10.25
N PRO A 24 -12.07 -13.90 11.08
CA PRO A 24 -12.98 -12.88 10.58
C PRO A 24 -12.29 -11.72 9.85
N GLU A 25 -11.05 -11.40 10.21
CA GLU A 25 -10.37 -10.18 9.72
C GLU A 25 -9.17 -10.44 8.83
N ILE A 26 -8.44 -11.51 9.04
CA ILE A 26 -7.20 -11.81 8.32
C ILE A 26 -7.30 -13.09 7.50
N ASN A 27 -6.42 -13.25 6.50
CA ASN A 27 -6.42 -14.40 5.60
C ASN A 27 -5.87 -15.68 6.27
N LEU A 28 -6.45 -16.05 7.40
CA LEU A 28 -6.16 -17.28 8.12
C LEU A 28 -7.40 -18.16 8.19
N PHE A 29 -7.19 -19.45 8.21
CA PHE A 29 -8.20 -20.39 8.63
C PHE A 29 -7.57 -21.52 9.43
N ALA A 30 -8.30 -22.04 10.38
CA ALA A 30 -7.95 -23.23 11.12
C ALA A 30 -8.74 -24.42 10.58
N ALA A 31 -8.10 -25.56 10.46
CA ALA A 31 -8.75 -26.81 10.10
C ALA A 31 -8.44 -27.86 11.16
N GLY A 32 -9.48 -28.44 11.74
CA GLY A 32 -9.38 -29.58 12.64
C GLY A 32 -9.27 -30.88 11.84
N HIS A 33 -8.35 -31.73 12.21
CA HIS A 33 -8.12 -33.04 11.59
C HIS A 33 -7.98 -34.13 12.64
N ASP A 34 -7.87 -35.40 12.23
CA ASP A 34 -7.90 -36.57 13.15
C ASP A 34 -6.88 -36.47 14.28
N THR A 35 -5.73 -35.87 14.05
CA THR A 35 -4.63 -35.81 15.02
C THR A 35 -4.40 -34.42 15.64
N GLY A 36 -5.25 -33.41 15.33
CA GLY A 36 -5.13 -32.09 15.91
C GLY A 36 -5.71 -30.95 15.08
N VAL A 37 -5.13 -29.75 15.23
CA VAL A 37 -5.55 -28.54 14.51
C VAL A 37 -4.37 -27.96 13.74
N MET A 38 -4.62 -27.57 12.52
CA MET A 38 -3.66 -26.83 11.69
C MET A 38 -4.19 -25.44 11.37
N VAL A 39 -3.31 -24.44 11.40
CA VAL A 39 -3.64 -23.09 10.96
C VAL A 39 -2.94 -22.81 9.64
N PHE A 40 -3.73 -22.39 8.66
CA PHE A 40 -3.26 -22.08 7.32
C PHE A 40 -3.38 -20.59 7.06
N LYS A 41 -2.31 -20.00 6.54
CA LYS A 41 -2.34 -18.64 6.00
C LYS A 41 -2.60 -18.72 4.49
N LEU A 42 -3.67 -18.06 4.04
CA LEU A 42 -3.92 -17.89 2.61
C LEU A 42 -3.06 -16.74 2.09
N GLU A 43 -2.16 -17.04 1.16
CA GLU A 43 -1.32 -16.05 0.51
C GLU A 43 -2.14 -15.22 -0.48
N ARG A 44 -2.81 -14.20 0.03
CA ARG A 44 -3.56 -13.21 -0.76
C ARG A 44 -3.07 -11.79 -0.51
N GLU A 45 -1.92 -11.64 0.15
CA GLU A 45 -1.37 -10.33 0.42
C GLU A 45 -0.71 -9.80 -0.85
N ARG A 46 -1.04 -8.54 -1.15
CA ARG A 46 -0.38 -7.80 -2.23
C ARG A 46 1.07 -7.53 -1.81
N PRO A 47 2.07 -7.85 -2.64
CA PRO A 47 3.45 -7.45 -2.37
C PRO A 47 3.53 -5.93 -2.21
N ALA A 48 4.35 -5.46 -1.28
CA ALA A 48 4.66 -4.05 -1.19
C ALA A 48 5.34 -3.61 -2.49
N SER A 49 4.76 -2.63 -3.16
CA SER A 49 5.21 -2.19 -4.47
C SER A 49 4.91 -0.72 -4.70
N THR A 50 5.67 -0.11 -5.57
CA THR A 50 5.49 1.27 -6.02
C THR A 50 5.89 1.38 -7.49
N VAL A 51 5.20 2.22 -8.24
CA VAL A 51 5.48 2.49 -9.64
C VAL A 51 5.95 3.92 -9.79
N TYR A 52 6.98 4.12 -10.57
CA TYR A 52 7.42 5.44 -11.00
C TYR A 52 7.78 5.40 -12.49
N GLN A 53 7.06 6.15 -13.30
CA GLN A 53 7.18 6.10 -14.77
C GLN A 53 7.06 4.65 -15.27
N ASN A 54 8.04 4.17 -16.03
CA ASN A 54 8.07 2.82 -16.58
C ASN A 54 8.70 1.79 -15.65
N GLN A 55 8.99 2.12 -14.38
CA GLN A 55 9.63 1.22 -13.43
C GLN A 55 8.68 0.84 -12.30
N LEU A 56 8.49 -0.45 -12.09
CA LEU A 56 7.85 -1.04 -10.93
C LEU A 56 8.92 -1.50 -9.95
N PHE A 57 8.93 -0.97 -8.73
CA PHE A 57 9.72 -1.50 -7.62
C PHE A 57 8.82 -2.36 -6.75
N TYR A 58 9.27 -3.54 -6.37
CA TYR A 58 8.48 -4.46 -5.56
C TYR A 58 9.36 -5.31 -4.65
N ILE A 59 8.75 -5.81 -3.58
CA ILE A 59 9.43 -6.62 -2.57
C ILE A 59 8.96 -8.06 -2.73
N THR A 60 9.90 -8.94 -2.97
CA THR A 60 9.65 -10.38 -3.13
C THR A 60 9.46 -11.08 -1.78
N LYS A 61 9.03 -12.35 -1.79
CA LYS A 61 8.83 -13.15 -0.58
C LYS A 61 10.11 -13.39 0.21
N ASP A 62 11.25 -13.45 -0.46
CA ASP A 62 12.58 -13.54 0.13
C ASP A 62 13.09 -12.20 0.69
N LYS A 63 12.20 -11.19 0.70
CA LYS A 63 12.49 -9.82 1.15
C LYS A 63 13.58 -9.11 0.34
N SER A 64 13.74 -9.44 -0.92
CA SER A 64 14.59 -8.68 -1.83
C SER A 64 13.77 -7.60 -2.54
N VAL A 65 14.39 -6.44 -2.76
CA VAL A 65 13.86 -5.38 -3.60
C VAL A 65 14.29 -5.64 -5.03
N ARG A 66 13.33 -5.69 -5.94
CA ARG A 66 13.56 -5.82 -7.37
C ARG A 66 12.87 -4.70 -8.13
N SER A 67 13.29 -4.46 -9.35
CA SER A 67 12.58 -3.59 -10.27
C SER A 67 12.26 -4.30 -11.58
N TYR A 68 11.15 -3.87 -12.20
CA TYR A 68 10.75 -4.29 -13.53
C TYR A 68 10.59 -3.05 -14.39
N ASP A 69 11.27 -3.04 -15.53
CA ASP A 69 11.19 -1.95 -16.51
C ASP A 69 10.19 -2.34 -17.61
N PHE A 70 9.03 -1.67 -17.63
CA PHE A 70 7.97 -1.93 -18.61
C PHE A 70 8.37 -1.56 -20.05
N ALA A 71 9.24 -0.57 -20.25
CA ALA A 71 9.66 -0.16 -21.57
C ALA A 71 10.62 -1.18 -22.22
N LYS A 72 11.49 -1.77 -21.40
CA LYS A 72 12.46 -2.78 -21.85
C LYS A 72 11.95 -4.21 -21.69
N ASN A 73 10.84 -4.38 -20.96
CA ASN A 73 10.28 -5.69 -20.60
C ASN A 73 11.31 -6.59 -19.87
N VAL A 74 12.06 -6.00 -18.94
CA VAL A 74 13.16 -6.68 -18.24
C VAL A 74 13.01 -6.51 -16.74
N GLU A 75 13.17 -7.63 -16.02
CA GLU A 75 13.30 -7.65 -14.56
C GLU A 75 14.75 -7.47 -14.15
N SER A 76 15.00 -6.60 -13.17
CA SER A 76 16.33 -6.46 -12.60
C SER A 76 16.71 -7.66 -11.72
N PRO A 77 17.99 -8.00 -11.58
CA PRO A 77 18.43 -8.85 -10.49
C PRO A 77 18.05 -8.20 -9.13
N PRO A 78 18.03 -8.98 -8.02
CA PRO A 78 17.80 -8.43 -6.70
C PRO A 78 18.73 -7.25 -6.42
N MET A 79 18.16 -6.08 -6.08
CA MET A 79 18.93 -4.86 -5.83
C MET A 79 19.40 -4.79 -4.36
N LEU A 80 18.50 -5.14 -3.46
CA LEU A 80 18.72 -5.05 -2.01
C LEU A 80 18.03 -6.21 -1.29
N SER A 81 18.57 -6.57 -0.13
CA SER A 81 17.97 -7.55 0.79
C SER A 81 17.46 -6.87 2.05
N LEU A 82 16.17 -6.95 2.31
CA LEU A 82 15.49 -6.40 3.50
C LEU A 82 15.33 -7.44 4.61
N ARG A 83 16.29 -8.33 4.80
CA ARG A 83 16.17 -9.46 5.75
C ARG A 83 15.85 -9.04 7.18
N LYS A 84 16.24 -7.83 7.57
CA LYS A 84 16.01 -7.29 8.92
C LYS A 84 14.67 -6.57 9.08
N LEU A 85 13.93 -6.31 7.99
CA LEU A 85 12.63 -5.65 8.05
C LEU A 85 11.51 -6.66 8.33
N GLY A 86 10.69 -6.36 9.33
CA GLY A 86 9.60 -7.22 9.73
C GLY A 86 10.07 -8.57 10.29
N SER A 87 9.14 -9.48 10.44
CA SER A 87 9.43 -10.86 10.82
C SER A 87 9.28 -11.81 9.62
N ALA A 88 9.70 -13.07 9.79
CA ALA A 88 9.47 -14.12 8.78
C ALA A 88 7.99 -14.30 8.42
N TRP A 89 7.10 -13.99 9.37
CA TRP A 89 5.65 -14.20 9.26
C TRP A 89 4.88 -12.93 8.84
N VAL A 90 5.51 -11.76 8.90
CA VAL A 90 4.85 -10.47 8.63
C VAL A 90 5.59 -9.79 7.49
N PRO A 91 5.04 -9.84 6.26
CA PRO A 91 5.66 -9.22 5.10
C PRO A 91 5.56 -7.68 5.17
N PRO A 92 6.43 -6.96 4.43
CA PRO A 92 6.28 -5.54 4.20
C PRO A 92 4.90 -5.19 3.62
N ARG A 93 4.31 -4.09 4.10
CA ARG A 93 2.96 -3.67 3.73
C ARG A 93 2.93 -2.68 2.58
N THR A 94 3.78 -1.66 2.66
CA THR A 94 3.82 -0.57 1.67
C THR A 94 5.25 -0.31 1.22
N ALA A 95 5.37 0.20 0.01
CA ALA A 95 6.60 0.77 -0.51
C ALA A 95 6.28 2.11 -1.16
N SER A 96 7.14 3.09 -0.98
CA SER A 96 7.06 4.39 -1.62
C SER A 96 8.45 4.76 -2.15
N TYR A 97 8.53 5.22 -3.38
CA TYR A 97 9.79 5.55 -4.04
C TYR A 97 9.96 7.04 -4.20
N ASN A 98 11.15 7.53 -3.90
CA ASN A 98 11.56 8.91 -4.14
C ASN A 98 12.59 8.93 -5.29
N PRO A 99 12.20 9.41 -6.48
CA PRO A 99 13.09 9.40 -7.64
C PRO A 99 14.25 10.37 -7.53
N ALA A 100 14.05 11.49 -6.82
CA ALA A 100 15.08 12.53 -6.70
C ALA A 100 16.31 12.05 -5.93
N GLU A 101 16.09 11.24 -4.90
CA GLU A 101 17.15 10.73 -4.02
C GLU A 101 17.38 9.21 -4.21
N ARG A 102 16.67 8.59 -5.16
CA ARG A 102 16.69 7.13 -5.39
C ARG A 102 16.52 6.32 -4.11
N ALA A 103 15.59 6.79 -3.27
CA ALA A 103 15.31 6.18 -1.98
C ALA A 103 13.96 5.46 -2.00
N ILE A 104 13.87 4.34 -1.31
CA ILE A 104 12.64 3.60 -1.08
C ILE A 104 12.32 3.61 0.41
N LEU A 105 11.08 3.90 0.73
CA LEU A 105 10.53 3.89 2.06
C LEU A 105 9.58 2.69 2.17
N VAL A 106 9.89 1.78 3.06
CA VAL A 106 9.16 0.52 3.23
C VAL A 106 8.57 0.45 4.63
N THR A 107 7.33 0.01 4.76
CA THR A 107 6.70 -0.20 6.06
C THR A 107 6.34 -1.66 6.28
N SER A 108 6.36 -2.08 7.54
CA SER A 108 5.90 -3.40 7.98
C SER A 108 5.00 -3.25 9.20
N PRO A 109 3.92 -4.02 9.33
CA PRO A 109 3.08 -4.04 10.52
C PRO A 109 3.70 -4.80 11.71
N ALA A 110 4.91 -5.37 11.56
CA ALA A 110 5.62 -6.01 12.65
C ALA A 110 5.92 -5.02 13.78
N ASP A 111 5.93 -5.48 15.03
CA ASP A 111 6.28 -4.72 16.24
C ASP A 111 5.47 -3.42 16.40
N ASN A 112 4.16 -3.48 16.14
CA ASN A 112 3.23 -2.34 16.12
C ASN A 112 3.50 -1.31 15.01
N GLY A 113 4.23 -1.71 13.99
CA GLY A 113 4.59 -0.89 12.85
C GLY A 113 6.03 -0.40 12.89
N THR A 114 6.75 -0.71 11.82
CA THR A 114 8.12 -0.27 11.60
C THR A 114 8.30 0.22 10.18
N TYR A 115 9.22 1.15 9.97
CA TYR A 115 9.62 1.60 8.63
C TYR A 115 11.12 1.51 8.44
N GLU A 116 11.52 1.38 7.18
CA GLU A 116 12.90 1.51 6.73
C GLU A 116 12.98 2.46 5.53
N LEU A 117 13.91 3.41 5.61
CA LEU A 117 14.33 4.27 4.50
C LEU A 117 15.67 3.78 4.00
N ILE A 118 15.76 3.47 2.71
CA ILE A 118 16.92 2.83 2.10
C ILE A 118 17.20 3.50 0.77
N HIS A 119 18.47 3.80 0.50
CA HIS A 119 18.90 4.27 -0.81
C HIS A 119 19.14 3.09 -1.76
N LEU A 120 18.58 3.18 -2.96
CA LEU A 120 18.77 2.16 -3.98
C LEU A 120 20.12 2.34 -4.70
N PRO A 121 20.89 1.27 -4.92
CA PRO A 121 22.12 1.34 -5.70
C PRO A 121 21.83 1.78 -7.14
N ARG A 122 22.83 2.37 -7.79
CA ARG A 122 22.69 2.78 -9.20
C ARG A 122 22.71 1.55 -10.12
N ASP A 123 23.54 0.60 -9.80
CA ASP A 123 23.70 -0.64 -10.56
C ASP A 123 23.25 -1.84 -9.72
N ALA A 124 22.35 -2.64 -10.29
CA ALA A 124 21.87 -3.86 -9.66
C ALA A 124 22.84 -5.01 -10.01
N THR A 125 23.84 -5.20 -9.17
CA THR A 125 24.85 -6.27 -9.36
C THR A 125 24.56 -7.54 -8.58
N GLY A 126 23.41 -7.62 -7.93
CA GLY A 126 22.97 -8.71 -7.05
C GLY A 126 22.40 -8.20 -5.74
N ALA A 127 21.85 -9.09 -4.91
CA ALA A 127 21.30 -8.73 -3.61
C ALA A 127 22.40 -8.25 -2.67
N VAL A 128 22.58 -6.94 -2.58
CA VAL A 128 23.53 -6.31 -1.64
C VAL A 128 22.78 -6.01 -0.34
N GLU A 129 23.40 -6.26 0.81
CA GLU A 129 22.88 -5.75 2.07
C GLU A 129 23.03 -4.22 2.08
N PRO A 130 21.93 -3.49 2.37
CA PRO A 130 22.01 -2.04 2.40
C PRO A 130 22.95 -1.58 3.52
N THR A 131 23.88 -0.71 3.20
CA THR A 131 24.88 -0.19 4.14
C THR A 131 24.35 0.94 5.02
N ASP A 132 23.43 1.72 4.48
CA ASP A 132 22.82 2.86 5.19
C ASP A 132 21.31 2.71 5.22
N VAL A 133 20.80 2.08 6.28
CA VAL A 133 19.37 1.89 6.54
C VAL A 133 18.96 2.76 7.70
N LYS A 134 18.04 3.68 7.44
CA LYS A 134 17.38 4.46 8.51
C LYS A 134 16.07 3.77 8.87
N ARG A 135 15.86 3.50 10.14
CA ARG A 135 14.67 2.79 10.62
C ARG A 135 14.09 3.44 11.88
N GLY A 136 12.84 3.11 12.15
CA GLY A 136 12.16 3.55 13.34
C GLY A 136 10.76 2.95 13.47
N PRO A 137 10.07 3.23 14.59
CA PRO A 137 8.68 2.84 14.78
C PRO A 137 7.76 3.72 13.93
N GLY A 138 6.75 3.09 13.33
CA GLY A 138 5.74 3.77 12.53
C GLY A 138 4.85 2.79 11.79
N SER A 139 3.54 2.98 11.88
CA SER A 139 2.54 2.11 11.25
C SER A 139 2.36 2.40 9.77
N SER A 140 2.55 3.66 9.36
CA SER A 140 2.63 4.06 7.95
C SER A 140 3.64 5.18 7.75
N ALA A 141 4.22 5.22 6.56
CA ALA A 141 5.20 6.23 6.18
C ALA A 141 5.10 6.54 4.68
N VAL A 142 5.25 7.83 4.33
CA VAL A 142 5.12 8.31 2.96
C VAL A 142 6.01 9.54 2.71
N PHE A 143 6.59 9.63 1.51
CA PHE A 143 7.30 10.86 1.11
C PHE A 143 6.31 12.00 0.90
N VAL A 144 6.66 13.18 1.43
CA VAL A 144 5.84 14.40 1.34
C VAL A 144 6.53 15.51 0.53
N ALA A 145 7.83 15.40 0.38
CA ALA A 145 8.67 16.29 -0.44
C ALA A 145 9.93 15.55 -0.85
N ARG A 146 10.73 16.17 -1.73
CA ARG A 146 11.99 15.60 -2.22
C ARG A 146 12.90 15.05 -1.11
N ASN A 147 13.06 15.81 -0.02
CA ASN A 147 13.99 15.51 1.06
C ASN A 147 13.30 15.25 2.41
N ARG A 148 12.00 14.99 2.41
CA ARG A 148 11.21 14.77 3.63
C ARG A 148 10.19 13.67 3.47
N PHE A 149 9.97 12.95 4.56
CA PHE A 149 8.92 11.95 4.67
C PHE A 149 8.14 12.09 5.98
N ALA A 150 6.90 11.66 5.98
CA ALA A 150 6.05 11.62 7.15
C ALA A 150 5.98 10.19 7.68
N VAL A 151 5.99 10.03 8.98
CA VAL A 151 5.82 8.76 9.68
C VAL A 151 4.67 8.89 10.66
N PHE A 152 3.66 8.07 10.51
CA PHE A 152 2.54 7.99 11.44
C PHE A 152 2.78 6.84 12.43
N ASN A 153 2.66 7.14 13.71
CA ASN A 153 2.70 6.16 14.79
C ASN A 153 1.29 6.01 15.37
N ALA A 154 0.66 4.87 15.11
CA ALA A 154 -0.69 4.61 15.59
C ALA A 154 -0.79 4.51 17.11
N SER A 155 0.27 4.06 17.79
CA SER A 155 0.29 3.91 19.24
C SER A 155 0.30 5.26 19.97
N THR A 156 1.03 6.24 19.43
CA THR A 156 1.12 7.59 20.01
C THR A 156 0.15 8.59 19.39
N GLN A 157 -0.52 8.22 18.30
CA GLN A 157 -1.36 9.10 17.49
C GLN A 157 -0.63 10.41 17.12
N GLN A 158 0.60 10.26 16.63
CA GLN A 158 1.45 11.36 16.19
C GLN A 158 2.00 11.12 14.78
N VAL A 159 2.25 12.19 14.07
CA VAL A 159 2.93 12.17 12.77
C VAL A 159 4.21 12.98 12.88
N ASP A 160 5.33 12.33 12.65
CA ASP A 160 6.64 12.95 12.58
C ASP A 160 7.03 13.21 11.12
N ILE A 161 7.38 14.45 10.82
CA ILE A 161 8.00 14.83 9.56
C ILE A 161 9.52 14.74 9.76
N LYS A 162 10.14 13.87 8.97
CA LYS A 162 11.56 13.55 9.05
C LYS A 162 12.29 13.94 7.79
N ASP A 163 13.56 14.26 7.93
CA ASP A 163 14.49 14.38 6.82
C ASP A 163 15.09 13.01 6.43
N LEU A 164 15.88 12.98 5.37
CA LEU A 164 16.49 11.73 4.90
C LEU A 164 17.61 11.21 5.83
N SER A 165 18.09 12.01 6.78
CA SER A 165 18.96 11.53 7.86
C SER A 165 18.19 10.89 9.01
N ASN A 166 16.85 10.81 8.90
CA ASN A 166 15.91 10.29 9.90
C ASN A 166 15.73 11.20 11.13
N SER A 167 16.15 12.46 11.05
CA SER A 167 15.94 13.43 12.11
C SER A 167 14.53 14.02 12.02
N THR A 168 13.83 14.09 13.15
CA THR A 168 12.49 14.67 13.20
C THR A 168 12.59 16.20 13.13
N THR A 169 12.04 16.77 12.06
CA THR A 169 12.03 18.23 11.84
C THR A 169 10.77 18.89 12.37
N LYS A 170 9.66 18.14 12.43
CA LYS A 170 8.36 18.64 12.86
C LYS A 170 7.49 17.48 13.34
N THR A 171 6.69 17.71 14.37
CA THR A 171 5.65 16.76 14.82
C THR A 171 4.28 17.41 14.64
N ILE A 172 3.32 16.62 14.18
CA ILE A 172 1.94 17.01 13.91
C ILE A 172 1.02 16.07 14.67
N LYS A 173 0.00 16.63 15.29
CA LYS A 173 -1.11 15.85 15.85
C LYS A 173 -2.15 15.63 14.74
N PRO A 174 -2.40 14.39 14.32
CA PRO A 174 -3.41 14.09 13.31
C PRO A 174 -4.83 14.25 13.88
N PRO A 175 -5.87 14.25 13.03
CA PRO A 175 -7.26 14.14 13.47
C PRO A 175 -7.46 12.91 14.37
N PRO A 176 -8.39 12.96 15.33
CA PRO A 176 -8.71 11.82 16.18
C PRO A 176 -9.08 10.57 15.36
N SER A 177 -8.72 9.39 15.84
CA SER A 177 -9.00 8.11 15.18
C SER A 177 -8.35 7.95 13.80
N THR A 178 -7.28 8.67 13.51
CA THR A 178 -6.50 8.45 12.29
C THR A 178 -5.96 7.01 12.27
N THR A 179 -6.19 6.32 11.17
CA THR A 179 -5.76 4.92 10.97
C THR A 179 -4.57 4.78 10.05
N ASP A 180 -4.42 5.71 9.10
CA ASP A 180 -3.36 5.66 8.08
C ASP A 180 -3.08 7.05 7.52
N ILE A 181 -1.93 7.20 6.85
CA ILE A 181 -1.57 8.43 6.13
C ILE A 181 -1.20 8.12 4.69
N TYR A 182 -1.54 9.04 3.79
CA TYR A 182 -1.16 8.99 2.38
C TYR A 182 -0.63 10.35 1.90
N PHE A 183 0.06 10.31 0.77
CA PHE A 183 0.48 11.52 0.08
C PHE A 183 -0.75 12.34 -0.35
N GLY A 184 -0.79 13.60 0.02
CA GLY A 184 -1.89 14.54 -0.29
C GLY A 184 -1.51 15.65 -1.29
N GLY A 185 -0.39 15.48 -1.98
CA GLY A 185 0.25 16.54 -2.77
C GLY A 185 1.51 17.07 -2.07
N THR A 186 2.33 17.82 -2.78
CA THR A 186 3.58 18.36 -2.23
C THR A 186 3.30 19.22 -1.00
N GLY A 187 3.88 18.84 0.14
CA GLY A 187 3.68 19.53 1.42
C GLY A 187 2.35 19.20 2.12
N CYS A 188 1.54 18.31 1.57
CA CYS A 188 0.26 17.91 2.15
C CYS A 188 0.22 16.42 2.48
N LEU A 189 -0.65 16.07 3.43
CA LEU A 189 -0.98 14.70 3.81
C LEU A 189 -2.49 14.49 3.70
N LEU A 190 -2.87 13.27 3.35
CA LEU A 190 -4.21 12.75 3.54
C LEU A 190 -4.22 11.90 4.81
N PHE A 191 -5.03 12.26 5.78
CA PHE A 191 -5.31 11.46 6.96
C PHE A 191 -6.55 10.62 6.73
N MET A 192 -6.45 9.32 6.96
CA MET A 192 -7.57 8.41 6.89
C MET A 192 -8.12 8.16 8.28
N THR A 193 -9.41 8.37 8.44
CA THR A 193 -10.18 7.93 9.60
C THR A 193 -11.16 6.82 9.18
N PRO A 194 -11.85 6.15 10.08
CA PRO A 194 -12.86 5.15 9.70
C PRO A 194 -13.98 5.70 8.82
N THR A 195 -14.30 6.99 8.93
CA THR A 195 -15.46 7.62 8.29
C THR A 195 -15.14 8.78 7.36
N THR A 196 -13.93 9.36 7.47
CA THR A 196 -13.55 10.56 6.71
C THR A 196 -12.14 10.49 6.16
N VAL A 197 -11.88 11.30 5.17
CA VAL A 197 -10.54 11.61 4.64
C VAL A 197 -10.29 13.09 4.85
N VAL A 198 -9.15 13.44 5.41
CA VAL A 198 -8.79 14.84 5.72
C VAL A 198 -7.53 15.23 4.96
N LEU A 199 -7.62 16.29 4.20
CA LEU A 199 -6.47 16.94 3.55
C LEU A 199 -5.85 17.97 4.50
N PHE A 200 -4.56 17.86 4.74
CA PHE A 200 -3.85 18.65 5.75
C PHE A 200 -2.55 19.24 5.20
N ASP A 201 -2.35 20.53 5.40
CA ASP A 201 -1.11 21.25 5.07
C ASP A 201 -0.11 21.09 6.22
N ILE A 202 1.04 20.50 5.91
CA ILE A 202 2.13 20.23 6.87
C ILE A 202 2.77 21.53 7.35
N GLN A 203 2.92 22.52 6.46
CA GLN A 203 3.61 23.77 6.78
C GLN A 203 2.73 24.67 7.62
N ALA A 204 1.51 24.90 7.20
CA ALA A 204 0.53 25.72 7.91
C ALA A 204 -0.03 25.03 9.17
N LYS A 205 0.16 23.71 9.32
CA LYS A 205 -0.43 22.87 10.37
C LYS A 205 -1.97 22.99 10.41
N LYS A 206 -2.58 23.07 9.24
CA LYS A 206 -4.01 23.35 9.10
C LYS A 206 -4.69 22.30 8.23
N GLN A 207 -5.87 21.90 8.65
CA GLN A 207 -6.80 21.15 7.80
C GLN A 207 -7.28 22.05 6.65
N LEU A 208 -7.16 21.56 5.42
CA LEU A 208 -7.60 22.27 4.22
C LEU A 208 -9.01 21.83 3.79
N ALA A 209 -9.28 20.54 3.85
CA ALA A 209 -10.55 19.96 3.46
C ALA A 209 -10.81 18.66 4.21
N GLU A 210 -12.08 18.26 4.25
CA GLU A 210 -12.53 16.98 4.79
C GLU A 210 -13.65 16.44 3.91
N LEU A 211 -13.60 15.13 3.65
CA LEU A 211 -14.60 14.43 2.87
C LEU A 211 -15.07 13.18 3.61
N ALA A 212 -16.40 13.01 3.70
CA ALA A 212 -17.02 11.84 4.31
C ALA A 212 -16.93 10.62 3.35
N VAL A 213 -15.86 9.84 3.48
CA VAL A 213 -15.66 8.58 2.76
C VAL A 213 -15.12 7.55 3.74
N SER A 214 -15.85 6.43 3.87
CA SER A 214 -15.53 5.41 4.84
C SER A 214 -14.60 4.32 4.27
N GLY A 215 -13.72 3.80 5.14
CA GLY A 215 -12.96 2.58 4.89
C GLY A 215 -11.98 2.65 3.71
N VAL A 216 -11.43 3.81 3.40
CA VAL A 216 -10.41 3.98 2.37
C VAL A 216 -9.16 3.18 2.73
N LYS A 217 -8.66 2.39 1.79
CA LYS A 217 -7.50 1.51 1.95
C LYS A 217 -6.34 1.85 1.03
N TYR A 218 -6.62 2.51 -0.08
CA TYR A 218 -5.62 2.91 -1.06
C TYR A 218 -5.98 4.27 -1.64
N VAL A 219 -4.98 5.05 -1.93
CA VAL A 219 -5.08 6.32 -2.67
C VAL A 219 -4.18 6.22 -3.88
N VAL A 220 -4.74 6.49 -5.05
CA VAL A 220 -3.99 6.44 -6.31
C VAL A 220 -4.18 7.77 -7.02
N TRP A 221 -3.10 8.51 -7.15
CA TRP A 221 -3.08 9.80 -7.84
C TRP A 221 -3.00 9.62 -9.36
N SER A 222 -3.68 10.49 -10.10
CA SER A 222 -3.49 10.62 -11.54
C SER A 222 -2.08 11.11 -11.88
N ASN A 223 -1.61 10.82 -13.10
CA ASN A 223 -0.24 11.14 -13.50
C ASN A 223 0.02 12.66 -13.53
N ASP A 224 -1.01 13.48 -13.78
CA ASP A 224 -0.97 14.94 -13.74
C ASP A 224 -1.11 15.51 -12.30
N GLY A 225 -1.46 14.68 -11.31
CA GLY A 225 -1.67 15.08 -9.93
C GLY A 225 -2.92 15.94 -9.68
N LEU A 226 -3.85 15.99 -10.63
CA LEU A 226 -5.09 16.77 -10.51
C LEU A 226 -6.21 16.01 -9.80
N TYR A 227 -6.21 14.69 -9.92
CA TYR A 227 -7.23 13.80 -9.36
C TYR A 227 -6.60 12.70 -8.52
N ALA A 228 -7.38 12.21 -7.57
CA ALA A 228 -7.05 11.02 -6.80
C ALA A 228 -8.25 10.07 -6.74
N ALA A 229 -7.99 8.77 -6.83
CA ALA A 229 -8.97 7.74 -6.57
C ALA A 229 -8.79 7.21 -5.14
N LEU A 230 -9.82 7.39 -4.33
CA LEU A 230 -9.93 6.85 -2.97
C LEU A 230 -10.61 5.49 -3.05
N LEU A 231 -9.88 4.42 -2.78
CA LEU A 231 -10.35 3.05 -2.94
C LEU A 231 -10.71 2.45 -1.59
N SER A 232 -11.98 2.18 -1.39
CA SER A 232 -12.49 1.36 -0.28
C SER A 232 -12.62 -0.10 -0.72
N LYS A 233 -13.19 -0.94 0.14
CA LYS A 233 -13.39 -2.37 -0.19
C LYS A 233 -14.28 -2.56 -1.43
N HIS A 234 -15.32 -1.73 -1.55
CA HIS A 234 -16.36 -1.83 -2.58
C HIS A 234 -16.69 -0.50 -3.26
N VAL A 235 -16.09 0.60 -2.85
CA VAL A 235 -16.38 1.94 -3.37
C VAL A 235 -15.11 2.56 -3.91
N VAL A 236 -15.22 3.18 -5.07
CA VAL A 236 -14.23 4.10 -5.64
C VAL A 236 -14.82 5.49 -5.57
N THR A 237 -14.11 6.42 -4.97
CA THR A 237 -14.47 7.84 -4.97
C THR A 237 -13.35 8.62 -5.66
N ILE A 238 -13.68 9.30 -6.74
CA ILE A 238 -12.74 10.16 -7.46
C ILE A 238 -12.88 11.58 -6.91
N VAL A 239 -11.75 12.16 -6.55
CA VAL A 239 -11.66 13.49 -5.96
C VAL A 239 -10.65 14.36 -6.69
N THR A 240 -10.83 15.68 -6.61
CA THR A 240 -9.83 16.65 -7.03
C THR A 240 -8.66 16.71 -6.02
N LYS A 241 -7.58 17.41 -6.38
CA LYS A 241 -6.46 17.68 -5.47
C LYS A 241 -6.87 18.49 -4.22
N SER A 242 -7.98 19.22 -4.27
CA SER A 242 -8.58 19.93 -3.12
C SER A 242 -9.54 19.07 -2.29
N LEU A 243 -9.63 17.78 -2.60
CA LEU A 243 -10.52 16.80 -1.95
C LEU A 243 -12.02 17.04 -2.22
N GLU A 244 -12.36 17.68 -3.34
CA GLU A 244 -13.72 17.80 -3.81
C GLU A 244 -14.12 16.53 -4.55
N GLN A 245 -15.26 15.96 -4.22
CA GLN A 245 -15.74 14.75 -4.87
C GLN A 245 -16.22 15.04 -6.30
N VAL A 246 -15.61 14.35 -7.26
CA VAL A 246 -15.99 14.40 -8.68
C VAL A 246 -17.04 13.34 -8.99
N SER A 247 -16.77 12.10 -8.57
CA SER A 247 -17.70 10.98 -8.77
C SER A 247 -17.47 9.90 -7.71
N SER A 248 -18.48 9.03 -7.55
CA SER A 248 -18.35 7.85 -6.69
C SER A 248 -19.18 6.71 -7.28
N PHE A 249 -18.66 5.50 -7.26
CA PHE A 249 -19.36 4.32 -7.73
C PHE A 249 -19.07 3.10 -6.87
N HIS A 250 -20.03 2.18 -6.84
CA HIS A 250 -19.97 0.98 -6.03
C HIS A 250 -19.70 -0.25 -6.88
N GLU A 251 -18.84 -1.13 -6.38
CA GLU A 251 -18.55 -2.46 -6.94
C GLU A 251 -19.08 -3.57 -6.06
N THR A 252 -19.75 -4.53 -6.68
CA THR A 252 -20.24 -5.73 -5.98
C THR A 252 -19.09 -6.63 -5.51
N MET A 253 -17.98 -6.63 -6.27
CA MET A 253 -16.79 -7.40 -5.95
C MET A 253 -15.73 -6.52 -5.32
N ARG A 254 -14.95 -7.09 -4.41
CA ARG A 254 -13.88 -6.37 -3.73
C ARG A 254 -12.86 -5.82 -4.73
N ILE A 255 -12.60 -4.52 -4.62
CA ILE A 255 -11.56 -3.81 -5.37
C ILE A 255 -10.18 -4.22 -4.82
N LYS A 256 -9.25 -4.51 -5.71
CA LYS A 256 -7.90 -5.02 -5.36
C LYS A 256 -6.81 -3.99 -5.58
N SER A 257 -6.83 -3.32 -6.73
CA SER A 257 -5.83 -2.32 -7.10
C SER A 257 -6.41 -1.38 -8.14
N ALA A 258 -5.76 -0.24 -8.33
CA ALA A 258 -6.05 0.69 -9.41
C ALA A 258 -4.79 1.40 -9.89
N ALA A 259 -4.85 1.94 -11.08
CA ALA A 259 -3.84 2.81 -11.67
C ALA A 259 -4.54 3.76 -12.66
N TRP A 260 -3.97 4.94 -12.87
CA TRP A 260 -4.42 5.86 -13.91
C TRP A 260 -3.58 5.65 -15.17
N ASP A 261 -4.22 5.78 -16.30
CA ASP A 261 -3.50 5.91 -17.57
C ASP A 261 -3.15 7.38 -17.87
N ASP A 262 -2.41 7.61 -18.96
CA ASP A 262 -1.99 8.94 -19.35
C ASP A 262 -3.15 9.78 -19.94
N ALA A 263 -4.27 9.16 -20.29
CA ALA A 263 -5.49 9.83 -20.78
C ALA A 263 -6.45 10.21 -19.64
N GLY A 264 -6.09 9.96 -18.38
CA GLY A 264 -6.94 10.24 -17.22
C GLY A 264 -8.06 9.23 -17.03
N VAL A 265 -7.90 8.01 -17.52
CA VAL A 265 -8.82 6.89 -17.28
C VAL A 265 -8.33 6.08 -16.10
N LEU A 266 -9.21 5.81 -15.14
CA LEU A 266 -8.91 4.96 -14.01
C LEU A 266 -9.10 3.49 -14.38
N LEU A 267 -8.02 2.73 -14.38
CA LEU A 267 -8.03 1.28 -14.49
C LEU A 267 -8.06 0.67 -13.09
N TYR A 268 -8.95 -0.26 -12.83
CA TYR A 268 -8.99 -0.94 -11.54
C TYR A 268 -9.31 -2.42 -11.67
N SER A 269 -8.83 -3.20 -10.74
CA SER A 269 -9.03 -4.64 -10.72
C SER A 269 -9.93 -5.07 -9.55
N THR A 270 -10.79 -6.02 -9.85
CA THR A 270 -11.54 -6.81 -8.87
C THR A 270 -10.97 -8.22 -8.80
N LEU A 271 -11.63 -9.14 -8.13
CA LEU A 271 -11.16 -10.53 -8.06
C LEU A 271 -11.10 -11.20 -9.45
N ASN A 272 -12.02 -10.86 -10.36
CA ASN A 272 -12.23 -11.59 -11.62
C ASN A 272 -12.11 -10.69 -12.86
N HIS A 273 -12.06 -9.37 -12.72
CA HIS A 273 -12.12 -8.43 -13.83
C HIS A 273 -11.12 -7.30 -13.68
N VAL A 274 -10.63 -6.82 -14.82
CA VAL A 274 -10.03 -5.50 -14.94
C VAL A 274 -11.07 -4.61 -15.61
N LYS A 275 -11.38 -3.48 -14.99
CA LYS A 275 -12.38 -2.51 -15.44
C LYS A 275 -11.73 -1.16 -15.58
N TYR A 276 -12.38 -0.26 -16.30
CA TYR A 276 -11.98 1.14 -16.34
C TYR A 276 -13.15 2.07 -16.06
N ALA A 277 -12.85 3.19 -15.45
CA ALA A 277 -13.81 4.22 -15.11
C ALA A 277 -13.32 5.57 -15.64
N LEU A 278 -14.26 6.34 -16.16
CA LEU A 278 -14.04 7.73 -16.52
C LEU A 278 -14.20 8.63 -15.27
N LEU A 279 -13.73 9.86 -15.35
CA LEU A 279 -13.84 10.85 -14.26
C LEU A 279 -15.29 11.06 -13.78
N ASN A 280 -16.25 10.98 -14.69
CA ASN A 280 -17.69 11.10 -14.37
C ASN A 280 -18.28 9.85 -13.68
N GLY A 281 -17.47 8.84 -13.38
CA GLY A 281 -17.91 7.61 -12.73
C GLY A 281 -18.53 6.56 -13.68
N TYR A 282 -18.52 6.79 -14.99
CA TYR A 282 -18.98 5.80 -15.95
C TYR A 282 -18.00 4.63 -16.00
N VAL A 283 -18.47 3.42 -15.69
CA VAL A 283 -17.66 2.20 -15.61
C VAL A 283 -17.91 1.31 -16.80
N ILE A 284 -16.85 0.86 -17.44
CA ILE A 284 -16.90 -0.11 -18.52
C ILE A 284 -16.12 -1.35 -18.08
N SER A 285 -16.78 -2.52 -18.15
CA SER A 285 -16.13 -3.81 -17.96
C SER A 285 -15.88 -4.47 -19.30
N ARG A 286 -14.63 -4.79 -19.59
CA ARG A 286 -14.30 -5.76 -20.65
C ARG A 286 -14.00 -7.11 -20.01
N PHE A 287 -14.53 -8.13 -20.63
CA PHE A 287 -14.29 -9.52 -20.28
C PHE A 287 -12.92 -9.97 -20.77
#